data_0cbad01484db3f597dec1c5298f37a10
#
_entry.id   0cbad01484db3f597dec1c5298f37a10
#
_cell.length_a   1.000
_cell.length_b   1.000
_cell.length_c   1.000
_cell.angle_alpha   90.00
_cell.angle_beta   90.00
_cell.angle_gamma   90.00
#
_symmetry.space_group_name_H-M   'P 1'
#
loop_
_entity.id
_entity.type
_entity.pdbx_description
1 polymer ?
#
loop_
_entity_poly.entity_id
_entity_poly.type
_entity_poly.pdbx_seq_one_letter_code
_entity_poly.pdbx_strand_id
1 'polypeptide(L)'
;VRYADPADPKNFEKAIDNKTRAFYGETLPNPYLRVFPIKEVSDIGRKHNIPLIIDNTASPVLCKPLQHGAAVVVYSLTKYIGGHGTVVGGALIDGGNFDWTANPKRQPNFNEPDASYGGAVWGKVVPELTGANVSFAVRARVVLLRDLGAALSPDNAFGLIQGLETVALRMKQHCSNAEKVVNYL
;
A
#
# COMPACT_ATOMS: atom_id res chain seq x y z
N VAL A 1 -17.59 -0.99 2.37
CA VAL A 1 -16.80 -1.01 1.13
C VAL A 1 -17.74 -0.73 -0.05
N ARG A 2 -17.27 0.06 -1.02
CA ARG A 2 -17.91 0.27 -2.33
C ARG A 2 -16.93 -0.14 -3.40
N TYR A 3 -17.41 -0.83 -4.40
CA TYR A 3 -16.63 -1.22 -5.57
C TYR A 3 -16.81 -0.19 -6.69
N ALA A 4 -15.70 0.19 -7.33
CA ALA A 4 -15.68 1.06 -8.49
C ALA A 4 -14.92 0.35 -9.62
N ASP A 5 -15.47 0.36 -10.83
CA ASP A 5 -14.77 -0.19 -12.01
C ASP A 5 -13.62 0.75 -12.38
N PRO A 6 -12.36 0.28 -12.34
CA PRO A 6 -11.20 1.08 -12.68
C PRO A 6 -11.05 1.39 -14.17
N ALA A 7 -11.90 0.85 -15.03
CA ALA A 7 -11.91 1.17 -16.46
C ALA A 7 -12.19 2.66 -16.72
N ASP A 8 -12.97 3.30 -15.85
CA ASP A 8 -13.15 4.77 -15.82
C ASP A 8 -12.77 5.27 -14.41
N PRO A 9 -11.63 5.95 -14.24
CA PRO A 9 -11.22 6.52 -12.95
C PRO A 9 -12.27 7.43 -12.29
N LYS A 10 -13.15 8.07 -13.08
CA LYS A 10 -14.24 8.89 -12.56
C LYS A 10 -15.24 8.10 -11.72
N ASN A 11 -15.29 6.79 -11.85
CA ASN A 11 -16.15 5.96 -11.00
C ASN A 11 -15.72 6.01 -9.54
N PHE A 12 -14.43 6.21 -9.26
CA PHE A 12 -13.94 6.46 -7.90
C PHE A 12 -14.47 7.79 -7.36
N GLU A 13 -14.47 8.86 -8.16
CA GLU A 13 -15.01 10.16 -7.75
C GLU A 13 -16.51 10.07 -7.46
N LYS A 14 -17.28 9.39 -8.31
CA LYS A 14 -18.73 9.16 -8.12
C LYS A 14 -19.05 8.35 -6.84
N ALA A 15 -18.12 7.49 -6.42
CA ALA A 15 -18.29 6.65 -5.23
C ALA A 15 -17.97 7.37 -3.90
N ILE A 16 -17.43 8.60 -3.96
CA ILE A 16 -17.05 9.36 -2.76
C ILE A 16 -18.29 9.76 -1.96
N ASP A 17 -18.21 9.58 -0.65
CA ASP A 17 -19.13 10.16 0.33
C ASP A 17 -18.37 10.67 1.57
N ASN A 18 -19.10 11.13 2.59
CA ASN A 18 -18.53 11.63 3.84
C ASN A 18 -17.84 10.53 4.70
N LYS A 19 -18.10 9.25 4.41
CA LYS A 19 -17.52 8.08 5.10
C LYS A 19 -16.31 7.49 4.36
N THR A 20 -16.02 7.93 3.13
CA THR A 20 -14.88 7.43 2.35
C THR A 20 -13.57 7.83 3.03
N ARG A 21 -12.74 6.85 3.40
CA ARG A 21 -11.48 7.03 4.13
C ARG A 21 -10.26 6.88 3.24
N ALA A 22 -10.32 5.96 2.28
CA ALA A 22 -9.24 5.67 1.35
C ALA A 22 -9.80 5.09 0.06
N PHE A 23 -9.03 5.21 -1.01
CA PHE A 23 -9.14 4.35 -2.18
C PHE A 23 -8.17 3.19 -2.04
N TYR A 24 -8.55 2.03 -2.55
CA TYR A 24 -7.73 0.84 -2.58
C TYR A 24 -7.79 0.20 -3.98
N GLY A 25 -6.65 -0.23 -4.48
CA GLY A 25 -6.56 -0.95 -5.74
C GLY A 25 -5.34 -1.87 -5.77
N GLU A 26 -5.32 -2.79 -6.72
CA GLU A 26 -4.17 -3.64 -7.01
C GLU A 26 -3.55 -3.22 -8.34
N THR A 27 -2.23 -3.14 -8.42
CA THR A 27 -1.52 -2.77 -9.66
C THR A 27 -1.91 -3.67 -10.83
N LEU A 28 -1.95 -4.99 -10.58
CA LEU A 28 -2.42 -6.03 -11.49
C LEU A 28 -3.31 -7.00 -10.69
N PRO A 29 -4.64 -6.80 -10.66
CA PRO A 29 -5.54 -7.63 -9.87
C PRO A 29 -5.68 -9.03 -10.44
N ASN A 30 -5.57 -10.02 -9.57
CA ASN A 30 -5.85 -11.41 -9.90
C ASN A 30 -7.39 -11.65 -9.86
N PRO A 31 -8.03 -12.29 -10.86
CA PRO A 31 -7.42 -12.92 -12.05
C PRO A 31 -7.44 -12.06 -13.32
N TYR A 32 -8.05 -10.90 -13.32
CA TYR A 32 -8.30 -10.11 -14.52
C TYR A 32 -7.07 -9.43 -15.11
N LEU A 33 -6.02 -9.20 -14.34
CA LEU A 33 -4.73 -8.61 -14.73
C LEU A 33 -4.85 -7.26 -15.47
N ARG A 34 -5.92 -6.52 -15.23
CA ARG A 34 -6.13 -5.20 -15.81
C ARG A 34 -5.25 -4.18 -15.09
N VAL A 35 -4.39 -3.49 -15.83
CA VAL A 35 -3.53 -2.44 -15.25
C VAL A 35 -4.38 -1.36 -14.60
N PHE A 36 -4.11 -1.08 -13.31
CA PHE A 36 -4.83 -0.09 -12.53
C PHE A 36 -4.35 1.33 -12.85
N PRO A 37 -5.22 2.30 -13.09
CA PRO A 37 -4.87 3.69 -13.41
C PRO A 37 -4.46 4.47 -12.15
N ILE A 38 -3.25 4.17 -11.63
CA ILE A 38 -2.78 4.67 -10.32
C ILE A 38 -2.77 6.20 -10.28
N LYS A 39 -2.21 6.83 -11.32
CA LYS A 39 -2.05 8.29 -11.33
C LYS A 39 -3.41 8.99 -11.34
N GLU A 40 -4.29 8.60 -12.22
CA GLU A 40 -5.60 9.22 -12.39
C GLU A 40 -6.45 9.09 -11.11
N VAL A 41 -6.47 7.90 -10.50
CA VAL A 41 -7.20 7.66 -9.24
C VAL A 41 -6.54 8.40 -8.07
N SER A 42 -5.21 8.47 -8.05
CA SER A 42 -4.49 9.26 -7.04
C SER A 42 -4.79 10.75 -7.15
N ASP A 43 -4.82 11.30 -8.36
CA ASP A 43 -5.13 12.72 -8.59
C ASP A 43 -6.56 13.05 -8.09
N ILE A 44 -7.53 12.17 -8.36
CA ILE A 44 -8.88 12.27 -7.81
C ILE A 44 -8.85 12.23 -6.27
N GLY A 45 -8.13 11.25 -5.71
CA GLY A 45 -8.00 11.12 -4.25
C GLY A 45 -7.43 12.38 -3.59
N ARG A 46 -6.35 12.92 -4.14
CA ARG A 46 -5.70 14.14 -3.64
C ARG A 46 -6.63 15.36 -3.66
N LYS A 47 -7.40 15.54 -4.71
CA LYS A 47 -8.41 16.61 -4.82
C LYS A 47 -9.45 16.56 -3.69
N HIS A 48 -9.76 15.37 -3.18
CA HIS A 48 -10.74 15.13 -2.14
C HIS A 48 -10.14 14.78 -0.76
N ASN A 49 -8.82 14.91 -0.58
CA ASN A 49 -8.08 14.50 0.63
C ASN A 49 -8.35 13.03 1.00
N ILE A 50 -8.31 12.15 0.02
CA ILE A 50 -8.48 10.70 0.14
C ILE A 50 -7.17 10.04 -0.31
N PRO A 51 -6.47 9.28 0.56
CA PRO A 51 -5.26 8.57 0.17
C PRO A 51 -5.60 7.40 -0.76
N LEU A 52 -4.73 7.15 -1.73
CA LEU A 52 -4.75 5.91 -2.52
C LEU A 52 -3.75 4.92 -1.92
N ILE A 53 -4.24 3.73 -1.59
CA ILE A 53 -3.45 2.58 -1.14
C ILE A 53 -3.40 1.57 -2.28
N ILE A 54 -2.20 1.15 -2.67
CA ILE A 54 -2.00 0.20 -3.77
C ILE A 54 -1.37 -1.09 -3.25
N ASP A 55 -2.02 -2.20 -3.54
CA ASP A 55 -1.40 -3.51 -3.45
C ASP A 55 -0.55 -3.76 -4.71
N ASN A 56 0.76 -3.85 -4.50
CA ASN A 56 1.73 -4.06 -5.58
C ASN A 56 2.32 -5.49 -5.56
N THR A 57 1.61 -6.43 -4.96
CA THR A 57 2.07 -7.82 -4.79
C THR A 57 2.42 -8.49 -6.10
N ALA A 58 1.63 -8.27 -7.15
CA ALA A 58 1.86 -8.89 -8.47
C ALA A 58 2.94 -8.21 -9.31
N SER A 59 3.37 -7.00 -8.94
CA SER A 59 4.28 -6.18 -9.75
C SER A 59 5.48 -5.61 -8.97
N PRO A 60 6.11 -6.38 -8.05
CA PRO A 60 7.28 -5.87 -7.34
C PRO A 60 8.38 -5.57 -8.37
N VAL A 61 9.12 -4.47 -8.15
CA VAL A 61 10.18 -3.96 -9.04
C VAL A 61 9.66 -3.40 -10.38
N LEU A 62 8.61 -3.97 -10.96
CA LEU A 62 8.07 -3.59 -12.28
C LEU A 62 7.30 -2.27 -12.21
N CYS A 63 6.55 -2.05 -11.13
CA CYS A 63 5.80 -0.83 -10.89
C CYS A 63 6.25 -0.19 -9.58
N LYS A 64 6.31 1.13 -9.55
CA LYS A 64 6.63 1.94 -8.37
C LYS A 64 5.45 2.86 -8.03
N PRO A 65 4.39 2.35 -7.37
CA PRO A 65 3.14 3.09 -7.19
C PRO A 65 3.30 4.45 -6.48
N LEU A 66 4.28 4.59 -5.58
CA LEU A 66 4.56 5.85 -4.90
C LEU A 66 4.95 6.97 -5.88
N GLN A 67 5.68 6.63 -6.97
CA GLN A 67 6.06 7.59 -8.01
C GLN A 67 4.85 8.02 -8.87
N HIS A 68 3.76 7.25 -8.83
CA HIS A 68 2.51 7.54 -9.52
C HIS A 68 1.45 8.14 -8.60
N GLY A 69 1.83 8.51 -7.36
CA GLY A 69 0.98 9.26 -6.45
C GLY A 69 0.28 8.43 -5.36
N ALA A 70 0.44 7.11 -5.31
CA ALA A 70 -0.04 6.33 -4.18
C ALA A 70 0.52 6.87 -2.86
N ALA A 71 -0.31 6.90 -1.82
CA ALA A 71 0.11 7.33 -0.48
C ALA A 71 0.79 6.18 0.27
N VAL A 72 0.26 4.97 0.10
CA VAL A 72 0.74 3.76 0.76
C VAL A 72 0.80 2.63 -0.25
N VAL A 73 1.83 1.80 -0.14
CA VAL A 73 1.94 0.56 -0.91
C VAL A 73 1.97 -0.62 0.05
N VAL A 74 1.20 -1.65 -0.28
CA VAL A 74 1.19 -2.91 0.47
C VAL A 74 1.70 -4.04 -0.41
N TYR A 75 2.32 -5.03 0.21
CA TYR A 75 2.80 -6.25 -0.43
C TYR A 75 2.44 -7.47 0.40
N SER A 76 1.89 -8.49 -0.24
CA SER A 76 2.05 -9.84 0.28
C SER A 76 3.48 -10.33 -0.04
N LEU A 77 4.36 -10.28 0.95
CA LEU A 77 5.73 -10.79 0.80
C LEU A 77 5.76 -12.30 0.55
N THR A 78 4.67 -12.99 0.92
CA THR A 78 4.42 -14.41 0.67
C THR A 78 4.57 -14.80 -0.80
N LYS A 79 4.29 -13.87 -1.73
CA LYS A 79 4.23 -14.12 -3.18
C LYS A 79 5.60 -13.92 -3.84
N TYR A 80 5.71 -13.05 -4.82
CA TYR A 80 6.93 -12.86 -5.62
C TYR A 80 8.16 -12.45 -4.81
N ILE A 81 8.00 -11.67 -3.75
CA ILE A 81 9.15 -11.23 -2.94
C ILE A 81 9.78 -12.41 -2.22
N GLY A 82 9.02 -13.20 -1.48
CA GLY A 82 9.50 -14.45 -0.89
C GLY A 82 9.89 -15.47 -1.95
N GLY A 83 9.00 -15.69 -2.91
CA GLY A 83 9.28 -16.42 -4.16
C GLY A 83 9.37 -17.94 -4.04
N HIS A 84 9.27 -18.53 -2.85
CA HIS A 84 9.54 -19.95 -2.61
C HIS A 84 8.34 -20.70 -1.98
N GLY A 85 7.29 -19.99 -1.57
CA GLY A 85 6.11 -20.61 -0.93
C GLY A 85 6.38 -21.18 0.46
N THR A 86 7.50 -20.83 1.08
CA THR A 86 7.96 -21.40 2.38
C THR A 86 7.65 -20.50 3.56
N VAL A 87 7.34 -19.22 3.33
CA VAL A 87 7.12 -18.22 4.38
C VAL A 87 5.90 -17.36 4.07
N VAL A 88 5.23 -16.89 5.11
CA VAL A 88 4.12 -15.95 5.02
C VAL A 88 4.53 -14.63 5.64
N GLY A 89 4.24 -13.52 4.97
CA GLY A 89 4.51 -12.20 5.49
C GLY A 89 3.89 -11.08 4.66
N GLY A 90 3.90 -9.88 5.20
CA GLY A 90 3.44 -8.67 4.54
C GLY A 90 4.35 -7.49 4.82
N ALA A 91 4.33 -6.51 3.93
CA ALA A 91 4.99 -5.23 4.13
C ALA A 91 4.05 -4.10 3.77
N LEU A 92 4.25 -2.98 4.46
CA LEU A 92 3.52 -1.75 4.29
C LEU A 92 4.55 -0.62 4.16
N ILE A 93 4.46 0.15 3.09
CA ILE A 93 5.37 1.27 2.80
C ILE A 93 4.55 2.55 2.73
N ASP A 94 4.84 3.48 3.63
CA ASP A 94 4.29 4.83 3.62
C ASP A 94 5.15 5.71 2.71
N GLY A 95 4.53 6.38 1.75
CA GLY A 95 5.23 7.27 0.83
C GLY A 95 5.66 8.60 1.42
N GLY A 96 5.16 8.97 2.60
CA GLY A 96 5.40 10.27 3.21
C GLY A 96 4.84 11.45 2.39
N ASN A 97 4.01 11.17 1.39
CA ASN A 97 3.56 12.12 0.38
C ASN A 97 2.08 12.51 0.50
N PHE A 98 1.40 12.06 1.56
CA PHE A 98 -0.01 12.37 1.83
C PHE A 98 -0.16 13.12 3.16
N ASP A 99 -0.91 14.22 3.15
CA ASP A 99 -1.21 14.97 4.37
C ASP A 99 -2.38 14.32 5.12
N TRP A 100 -2.06 13.55 6.16
CA TRP A 100 -3.04 12.88 7.03
C TRP A 100 -3.86 13.85 7.87
N THR A 101 -3.48 15.14 7.92
CA THR A 101 -4.18 16.18 8.70
C THR A 101 -5.09 17.07 7.87
N ALA A 102 -5.01 17.00 6.54
CA ALA A 102 -5.76 17.85 5.63
C ALA A 102 -7.30 17.75 5.77
N ASN A 103 -7.81 16.60 6.22
CA ASN A 103 -9.23 16.42 6.50
C ASN A 103 -9.45 15.59 7.78
N PRO A 104 -9.47 16.23 8.97
CA PRO A 104 -9.59 15.52 10.25
C PRO A 104 -10.85 14.65 10.36
N LYS A 105 -11.98 15.07 9.79
CA LYS A 105 -13.22 14.30 9.80
C LYS A 105 -13.09 13.01 8.98
N ARG A 106 -12.29 13.05 7.92
CA ARG A 106 -12.04 11.89 7.07
C ARG A 106 -10.98 10.96 7.64
N GLN A 107 -10.02 11.52 8.39
CA GLN A 107 -8.89 10.79 8.97
C GLN A 107 -8.83 10.93 10.51
N PRO A 108 -9.89 10.51 11.26
CA PRO A 108 -9.94 10.71 12.72
C PRO A 108 -8.78 10.01 13.43
N ASN A 109 -8.37 8.84 12.98
CA ASN A 109 -7.26 8.08 13.57
C ASN A 109 -5.90 8.80 13.58
N PHE A 110 -5.74 9.87 12.81
CA PHE A 110 -4.53 10.69 12.77
C PHE A 110 -4.71 12.04 13.41
N ASN A 111 -5.96 12.42 13.72
CA ASN A 111 -6.31 13.79 14.14
C ASN A 111 -6.96 13.86 15.54
N GLU A 112 -7.46 12.74 16.06
CA GLU A 112 -8.00 12.64 17.40
C GLU A 112 -6.92 12.17 18.39
N PRO A 113 -6.97 12.63 19.65
CA PRO A 113 -6.06 12.14 20.70
C PRO A 113 -6.21 10.64 20.92
N ASP A 114 -5.10 9.91 20.92
CA ASP A 114 -5.07 8.48 21.22
C ASP A 114 -4.83 8.25 22.71
N ALA A 115 -5.87 7.85 23.43
CA ALA A 115 -5.81 7.65 24.87
C ALA A 115 -4.79 6.57 25.28
N SER A 116 -4.57 5.55 24.44
CA SER A 116 -3.60 4.48 24.70
C SER A 116 -2.14 4.96 24.64
N TYR A 117 -1.92 6.15 24.06
CA TYR A 117 -0.61 6.76 23.86
C TYR A 117 -0.53 8.18 24.46
N GLY A 118 -1.13 8.37 25.63
CA GLY A 118 -1.04 9.64 26.38
C GLY A 118 -1.67 10.82 25.66
N GLY A 119 -2.67 10.59 24.81
CA GLY A 119 -3.33 11.64 24.03
C GLY A 119 -2.59 12.06 22.77
N ALA A 120 -1.65 11.25 22.27
CA ALA A 120 -0.91 11.56 21.05
C ALA A 120 -1.85 11.72 19.84
N VAL A 121 -1.65 12.79 19.07
CA VAL A 121 -2.28 13.03 17.79
C VAL A 121 -1.28 12.63 16.70
N TRP A 122 -1.43 11.45 16.16
CA TRP A 122 -0.44 10.79 15.29
C TRP A 122 -0.03 11.63 14.08
N GLY A 123 -0.98 12.34 13.46
CA GLY A 123 -0.70 13.22 12.33
C GLY A 123 0.17 14.44 12.65
N LYS A 124 0.35 14.78 13.95
CA LYS A 124 1.20 15.87 14.42
C LYS A 124 2.50 15.35 15.03
N VAL A 125 2.39 14.45 16.00
CA VAL A 125 3.53 13.97 16.78
C VAL A 125 4.56 13.25 15.90
N VAL A 126 4.13 12.48 14.89
CA VAL A 126 5.08 11.74 14.05
C VAL A 126 5.92 12.68 13.18
N PRO A 127 5.36 13.63 12.42
CA PRO A 127 6.18 14.59 11.68
C PRO A 127 7.08 15.45 12.58
N GLU A 128 6.62 15.84 13.76
CA GLU A 128 7.43 16.61 14.72
C GLU A 128 8.66 15.82 15.20
N LEU A 129 8.49 14.53 15.50
CA LEU A 129 9.57 13.68 16.02
C LEU A 129 10.52 13.17 14.95
N THR A 130 10.02 12.89 13.74
CA THR A 130 10.80 12.20 12.70
C THR A 130 11.28 13.13 11.58
N GLY A 131 10.72 14.33 11.49
CA GLY A 131 10.94 15.23 10.36
C GLY A 131 10.29 14.75 9.05
N ALA A 132 9.47 13.67 9.08
CA ALA A 132 8.87 13.06 7.91
C ALA A 132 7.38 12.74 8.13
N ASN A 133 6.57 12.87 7.08
CA ASN A 133 5.13 12.60 7.15
C ASN A 133 4.83 11.10 6.95
N VAL A 134 5.31 10.27 7.89
CA VAL A 134 5.17 8.80 7.87
C VAL A 134 4.21 8.31 8.96
N SER A 135 3.20 9.10 9.27
CA SER A 135 2.25 8.85 10.36
C SER A 135 1.48 7.54 10.18
N PHE A 136 1.18 7.14 8.94
CA PHE A 136 0.48 5.90 8.67
C PHE A 136 1.34 4.68 9.06
N ALA A 137 2.59 4.61 8.61
CA ALA A 137 3.49 3.51 8.93
C ALA A 137 3.79 3.42 10.43
N VAL A 138 4.06 4.56 11.09
CA VAL A 138 4.35 4.59 12.52
C VAL A 138 3.13 4.13 13.33
N ARG A 139 1.95 4.65 13.03
CA ARG A 139 0.72 4.24 13.73
C ARG A 139 0.41 2.75 13.48
N ALA A 140 0.53 2.27 12.26
CA ALA A 140 0.34 0.86 11.94
C ALA A 140 1.32 -0.04 12.72
N ARG A 141 2.59 0.38 12.85
CA ARG A 141 3.60 -0.35 13.61
C ARG A 141 3.31 -0.37 15.12
N VAL A 142 2.89 0.75 15.68
CA VAL A 142 2.69 0.89 17.13
C VAL A 142 1.35 0.29 17.56
N VAL A 143 0.25 0.70 16.92
CA VAL A 143 -1.12 0.32 17.34
C VAL A 143 -1.50 -1.07 16.84
N LEU A 144 -1.12 -1.46 15.61
CA LEU A 144 -1.54 -2.73 15.05
C LEU A 144 -0.48 -3.83 15.27
N LEU A 145 0.74 -3.62 14.82
CA LEU A 145 1.80 -4.65 14.94
C LEU A 145 2.16 -4.90 16.41
N ARG A 146 2.47 -3.84 17.16
CA ARG A 146 2.90 -3.96 18.55
C ARG A 146 1.78 -4.40 19.48
N ASP A 147 0.64 -3.71 19.48
CA ASP A 147 -0.40 -3.92 20.46
C ASP A 147 -1.22 -5.19 20.19
N LEU A 148 -1.45 -5.53 18.90
CA LEU A 148 -2.11 -6.76 18.48
C LEU A 148 -1.16 -7.95 18.34
N GLY A 149 0.16 -7.71 18.34
CA GLY A 149 1.16 -8.77 18.26
C GLY A 149 1.32 -9.40 16.87
N ALA A 150 0.85 -8.75 15.81
CA ALA A 150 0.98 -9.26 14.42
C ALA A 150 2.40 -9.10 13.87
N ALA A 151 3.41 -9.44 14.67
CA ALA A 151 4.81 -9.33 14.30
C ALA A 151 5.28 -10.55 13.50
N LEU A 152 6.08 -10.29 12.48
CA LEU A 152 6.72 -11.34 11.68
C LEU A 152 7.80 -12.05 12.52
N SER A 153 7.86 -13.40 12.44
CA SER A 153 8.94 -14.14 13.10
C SER A 153 10.30 -13.85 12.46
N PRO A 154 11.40 -13.90 13.22
CA PRO A 154 12.75 -13.70 12.67
C PRO A 154 13.09 -14.67 11.54
N ASP A 155 12.70 -15.94 11.64
CA ASP A 155 12.96 -16.95 10.62
C ASP A 155 12.23 -16.63 9.31
N ASN A 156 10.95 -16.21 9.40
CA ASN A 156 10.21 -15.77 8.22
C ASN A 156 10.83 -14.50 7.62
N ALA A 157 11.25 -13.54 8.46
CA ALA A 157 11.93 -12.34 8.00
C ALA A 157 13.21 -12.67 7.23
N PHE A 158 14.02 -13.61 7.76
CA PHE A 158 15.23 -14.08 7.09
C PHE A 158 14.94 -14.69 5.71
N GLY A 159 13.96 -15.61 5.62
CA GLY A 159 13.57 -16.22 4.35
C GLY A 159 13.04 -15.19 3.33
N LEU A 160 12.30 -14.17 3.79
CA LEU A 160 11.81 -13.10 2.93
C LEU A 160 12.95 -12.19 2.43
N ILE A 161 13.95 -11.90 3.27
CA ILE A 161 15.15 -11.13 2.87
C ILE A 161 15.92 -11.88 1.81
N GLN A 162 16.14 -13.20 1.97
CA GLN A 162 16.78 -14.02 0.94
C GLN A 162 16.02 -13.99 -0.38
N GLY A 163 14.69 -14.10 -0.34
CA GLY A 163 13.86 -13.98 -1.54
C GLY A 163 13.97 -12.60 -2.21
N LEU A 164 14.09 -11.54 -1.41
CA LEU A 164 14.22 -10.17 -1.89
C LEU A 164 15.49 -9.96 -2.72
N GLU A 165 16.61 -10.62 -2.36
CA GLU A 165 17.90 -10.50 -3.07
C GLU A 165 17.79 -10.86 -4.56
N THR A 166 16.92 -11.80 -4.90
CA THR A 166 16.77 -12.28 -6.28
C THR A 166 15.50 -11.81 -6.97
N VAL A 167 14.64 -11.04 -6.30
CA VAL A 167 13.32 -10.68 -6.84
C VAL A 167 13.42 -9.97 -8.20
N ALA A 168 14.37 -9.08 -8.39
CA ALA A 168 14.54 -8.35 -9.65
C ALA A 168 14.87 -9.28 -10.83
N LEU A 169 15.77 -10.24 -10.60
CA LEU A 169 16.13 -11.26 -11.61
C LEU A 169 14.95 -12.17 -11.93
N ARG A 170 14.23 -12.61 -10.90
CA ARG A 170 13.06 -13.49 -11.07
C ARG A 170 11.93 -12.77 -11.79
N MET A 171 11.62 -11.53 -11.45
CA MET A 171 10.58 -10.77 -12.14
C MET A 171 10.90 -10.54 -13.62
N LYS A 172 12.17 -10.22 -13.96
CA LYS A 172 12.61 -10.12 -15.35
C LYS A 172 12.37 -11.43 -16.10
N GLN A 173 12.73 -12.57 -15.49
CA GLN A 173 12.53 -13.88 -16.12
C GLN A 173 11.06 -14.25 -16.24
N HIS A 174 10.22 -13.94 -15.23
CA HIS A 174 8.78 -14.16 -15.31
C HIS A 174 8.15 -13.39 -16.48
N CYS A 175 8.49 -12.11 -16.66
CA CYS A 175 8.00 -11.31 -17.78
C CYS A 175 8.42 -11.90 -19.13
N SER A 176 9.69 -12.26 -19.28
CA SER A 176 10.20 -12.86 -20.52
C SER A 176 9.50 -14.20 -20.85
N ASN A 177 9.24 -15.03 -19.83
CA ASN A 177 8.53 -16.28 -20.01
C ASN A 177 7.06 -16.04 -20.38
N ALA A 178 6.40 -15.09 -19.70
CA ALA A 178 5.01 -14.74 -20.01
C ALA A 178 4.86 -14.25 -21.46
N GLU A 179 5.76 -13.38 -21.91
CA GLU A 179 5.77 -12.90 -23.30
C GLU A 179 5.90 -14.05 -24.32
N LYS A 180 6.80 -15.02 -24.07
CA LYS A 180 6.94 -16.19 -24.94
C LYS A 180 5.66 -17.03 -24.99
N VAL A 181 5.01 -17.23 -23.85
CA VAL A 181 3.75 -17.99 -23.78
C VAL A 181 2.63 -17.28 -24.53
N VAL A 182 2.47 -15.97 -24.34
CA VAL A 182 1.46 -15.16 -25.04
C VAL A 182 1.68 -15.17 -26.54
N ASN A 183 2.93 -15.12 -27.01
CA ASN A 183 3.24 -15.19 -28.45
C ASN A 183 3.06 -16.59 -29.06
N TYR A 184 3.04 -17.61 -28.22
CA TYR A 184 2.79 -19.00 -28.67
C TYR A 184 1.31 -19.33 -28.81
N LEU A 185 0.45 -18.75 -27.92
CA LEU A 185 -1.01 -18.94 -27.90
C LEU A 185 -1.72 -18.11 -28.98
#